data_7f8c40582a6da0dea434aab212850025
#
_entry.id   7f8c40582a6da0dea434aab212850025
#
_cell.length_a   1.000
_cell.length_b   1.000
_cell.length_c   1.000
_cell.angle_alpha   90.00
_cell.angle_beta   90.00
_cell.angle_gamma   90.00
#
_symmetry.space_group_name_H-M   'P 1'
#
loop_
_entity.id
_entity.type
_entity.pdbx_description
1 polymer ?
#
loop_
_entity_poly.entity_id
_entity_poly.type
_entity_poly.pdbx_seq_one_letter_code
_entity_poly.pdbx_strand_id
1 'polypeptide(L)' 'MNLFKGGGRIVNKIAEFIKKNRKAAGLTQEEFAARSGLGLRFIRELEQGKETVRMDKVNAALAMFDMEAVPGRKEDK' A
#
# COMPACT_ATOMS: atom_id res chain seq x y z
N MET A 1 -10.86 14.99 12.69
CA MET A 1 -10.59 14.80 12.30
C MET A 1 -10.12 14.59 11.45
N ASN A 2 -9.92 14.56 10.99
CA ASN A 2 -9.46 14.30 10.25
C ASN A 2 -8.83 14.38 9.63
N LEU A 3 -8.65 14.55 9.67
CA LEU A 3 -8.00 14.75 9.25
C LEU A 3 -7.41 14.43 8.31
N PHE A 4 -7.62 14.30 7.69
CA PHE A 4 -7.15 13.95 6.82
C PHE A 4 -7.03 14.54 5.91
N LYS A 5 -6.72 14.75 5.52
CA LYS A 5 -6.16 15.13 4.57
C LYS A 5 -6.50 14.43 3.40
N GLY A 6 -6.91 14.98 2.29
CA GLY A 6 -7.45 14.34 1.17
C GLY A 6 -6.54 13.36 0.48
N GLY A 7 -5.33 13.73 0.25
CA GLY A 7 -4.41 12.85 -0.45
C GLY A 7 -4.09 11.60 0.32
N GLY A 8 -4.12 11.70 1.62
CA GLY A 8 -3.79 10.57 2.45
C GLY A 8 -4.81 9.46 2.44
N ARG A 9 -6.04 9.76 2.02
CA ARG A 9 -7.09 8.76 2.06
C ARG A 9 -6.83 7.60 1.14
N ILE A 10 -6.40 7.87 -0.10
CA ILE A 10 -6.14 6.80 -1.05
C ILE A 10 -4.95 5.99 -0.61
N VAL A 11 -3.90 6.66 -0.16
CA VAL A 11 -2.70 5.96 0.30
C VAL A 11 -3.03 5.10 1.51
N ASN A 12 -3.90 5.58 2.40
CA ASN A 12 -4.27 4.81 3.57
C ASN A 12 -5.05 3.55 3.20
N LYS A 13 -5.91 3.63 2.18
CA LYS A 13 -6.64 2.46 1.73
C LYS A 13 -5.70 1.42 1.14
N ILE A 14 -4.71 1.86 0.38
CA ILE A 14 -3.72 0.95 -0.18
C ILE A 14 -2.89 0.34 0.94
N ALA A 15 -2.49 1.16 1.90
CA ALA A 15 -1.70 0.67 3.03
C ALA A 15 -2.44 -0.42 3.78
N GLU A 16 -3.72 -0.20 4.03
CA GLU A 16 -4.54 -1.18 4.74
C GLU A 16 -4.71 -2.45 3.95
N PHE A 17 -4.93 -2.31 2.64
CA PHE A 17 -5.09 -3.46 1.77
C PHE A 17 -3.83 -4.31 1.76
N ILE A 18 -2.67 -3.69 1.57
CA ILE A 18 -1.40 -4.41 1.52
C ILE A 18 -1.15 -5.11 2.85
N LYS A 19 -1.32 -4.38 3.95
CA LYS A 19 -1.06 -4.96 5.26
C LYS A 19 -1.98 -6.13 5.56
N LYS A 20 -3.26 -5.97 5.26
CA LYS A 20 -4.23 -7.01 5.53
C LYS A 20 -3.95 -8.26 4.71
N ASN A 21 -3.68 -8.09 3.43
CA ASN A 21 -3.46 -9.24 2.57
C ASN A 21 -2.10 -9.88 2.83
N ARG A 22 -1.09 -9.08 3.20
CA ARG A 22 0.19 -9.64 3.59
C ARG A 22 0.03 -10.56 4.80
N LYS A 23 -0.69 -10.08 5.82
CA LYS A 23 -0.90 -10.88 7.02
C LYS A 23 -1.76 -12.11 6.74
N ALA A 24 -2.75 -11.96 5.89
CA ALA A 24 -3.59 -13.10 5.51
C ALA A 24 -2.78 -14.16 4.78
N ALA A 25 -1.73 -13.76 4.07
CA ALA A 25 -0.86 -14.70 3.39
C ALA A 25 0.21 -15.28 4.31
N GLY A 26 0.24 -14.84 5.58
CA GLY A 26 1.20 -15.35 6.53
C GLY A 26 2.61 -14.82 6.36
N LEU A 27 2.75 -13.64 5.74
CA LEU A 27 4.07 -13.09 5.46
C LEU A 27 4.42 -11.98 6.42
N THR A 28 5.68 -11.96 6.86
CA THR A 28 6.20 -10.81 7.58
C THR A 28 6.51 -9.71 6.57
N GLN A 29 6.78 -8.50 7.06
CA GLN A 29 7.19 -7.43 6.17
C GLN A 29 8.47 -7.78 5.44
N GLU A 30 9.39 -8.43 6.13
CA GLU A 30 10.66 -8.85 5.53
C GLU A 30 10.43 -9.86 4.42
N GLU A 31 9.53 -10.82 4.64
CA GLU A 31 9.25 -11.82 3.64
C GLU A 31 8.55 -11.21 2.44
N PHE A 32 7.64 -10.30 2.68
CA PHE A 32 6.93 -9.64 1.58
C PHE A 32 7.91 -8.79 0.76
N ALA A 33 8.80 -8.08 1.44
CA ALA A 33 9.81 -7.29 0.74
C ALA A 33 10.68 -8.17 -0.14
N ALA A 34 11.10 -9.31 0.39
CA ALA A 34 11.95 -10.22 -0.38
C ALA A 34 11.23 -10.77 -1.59
N ARG A 35 9.99 -11.17 -1.42
CA ARG A 35 9.24 -11.78 -2.52
C ARG A 35 8.83 -10.78 -3.59
N SER A 36 8.54 -9.55 -3.18
CA SER A 36 8.13 -8.53 -4.14
C SER A 36 9.32 -7.87 -4.84
N GLY A 37 10.51 -8.04 -4.29
CA GLY A 37 11.68 -7.36 -4.83
C GLY A 37 11.76 -5.91 -4.39
N LEU A 38 10.90 -5.49 -3.48
CA LEU A 38 10.91 -4.13 -2.97
C LEU A 38 11.69 -4.07 -1.67
N GLY A 39 12.23 -2.92 -1.35
CA GLY A 39 12.99 -2.78 -0.13
C GLY A 39 12.11 -2.84 1.10
N LEU A 40 12.64 -3.34 2.20
CA LEU A 40 11.88 -3.41 3.44
C LEU A 40 11.45 -2.04 3.91
N ARG A 41 12.32 -1.04 3.75
CA ARG A 41 11.98 0.31 4.15
C ARG A 41 10.77 0.81 3.37
N PHE A 42 10.72 0.50 2.06
CA PHE A 42 9.58 0.91 1.25
C PHE A 42 8.30 0.25 1.75
N ILE A 43 8.36 -1.05 2.05
CA ILE A 43 7.18 -1.76 2.53
C ILE A 43 6.69 -1.16 3.85
N ARG A 44 7.62 -0.82 4.75
CA ARG A 44 7.22 -0.20 6.01
C ARG A 44 6.56 1.14 5.80
N GLU A 45 7.13 1.96 4.92
CA GLU A 45 6.57 3.27 4.64
C GLU A 45 5.20 3.16 3.98
N LEU A 46 5.07 2.21 3.06
CA LEU A 46 3.81 2.00 2.38
C LEU A 46 2.72 1.60 3.37
N GLU A 47 3.01 0.67 4.26
CA GLU A 47 2.01 0.20 5.22
C GLU A 47 1.69 1.24 6.28
N GLN A 48 2.58 2.21 6.48
CA GLN A 48 2.30 3.29 7.40
C GLN A 48 1.49 4.41 6.76
N GLY A 49 1.23 4.30 5.46
CA GLY A 49 0.42 5.29 4.77
C GLY A 49 1.17 6.53 4.37
N LYS A 50 2.48 6.42 4.14
CA LYS A 50 3.26 7.56 3.71
C LYS A 50 2.75 8.05 2.37
N GLU A 51 2.48 9.37 2.29
CA GLU A 51 1.85 9.92 1.10
C GLU A 51 2.77 10.04 -0.10
N THR A 52 4.06 10.20 0.13
CA THR A 52 4.98 10.41 -0.98
C THR A 52 5.67 9.11 -1.35
N VAL A 53 4.92 8.19 -1.93
CA VAL A 53 5.51 6.93 -2.37
C VAL A 53 5.46 6.86 -3.88
N ARG A 54 6.38 6.11 -4.47
CA ARG A 54 6.42 5.98 -5.92
C ARG A 54 5.33 5.03 -6.38
N MET A 55 4.56 5.48 -7.37
CA MET A 55 3.43 4.69 -7.83
C MET A 55 3.85 3.39 -8.49
N ASP A 56 5.00 3.40 -9.19
CA ASP A 56 5.47 2.17 -9.82
C ASP A 56 5.77 1.10 -8.77
N LYS A 57 6.31 1.51 -7.63
CA LYS A 57 6.59 0.56 -6.56
C LYS A 57 5.31 0.14 -5.84
N VAL A 58 4.35 1.06 -5.73
CA VAL A 58 3.05 0.72 -5.15
C VAL A 58 2.39 -0.36 -6.00
N ASN A 59 2.43 -0.20 -7.33
CA ASN A 59 1.83 -1.19 -8.20
C ASN A 59 2.58 -2.52 -8.14
N ALA A 60 3.89 -2.50 -7.92
CA ALA A 60 4.65 -3.74 -7.77
C ALA A 60 4.19 -4.48 -6.51
N ALA A 61 3.91 -3.75 -5.43
CA ALA A 61 3.42 -4.38 -4.21
C ALA A 61 2.01 -4.94 -4.43
N LEU A 62 1.15 -4.18 -5.10
CA LEU A 62 -0.21 -4.63 -5.36
C LEU A 62 -0.24 -5.83 -6.29
N ALA A 63 0.72 -5.92 -7.20
CA ALA A 63 0.78 -7.04 -8.13
C ALA A 63 0.98 -8.37 -7.43
N MET A 64 1.52 -8.35 -6.20
CA MET A 64 1.64 -9.57 -5.42
C MET A 64 0.28 -10.19 -5.14
N PHE A 65 -0.79 -9.41 -5.25
CA PHE A 65 -2.15 -9.87 -5.00
C PHE A 65 -3.01 -9.73 -6.26
N ASP A 66 -2.35 -9.66 -7.44
CA ASP A 66 -3.05 -9.50 -8.72
C ASP A 66 -3.88 -8.24 -8.78
N MET A 67 -3.39 -7.17 -8.17
CA MET A 67 -4.09 -5.89 -8.14
C MET A 67 -3.23 -4.80 -8.74
N GLU A 68 -3.85 -3.68 -9.05
CA GLU A 68 -3.10 -2.51 -9.46
C GLU A 68 -3.90 -1.27 -9.07
N ALA A 69 -3.20 -0.17 -8.89
CA ALA A 69 -3.84 1.09 -8.57
C ALA A 69 -4.36 1.72 -9.85
N VAL A 70 -5.64 2.06 -9.88
CA VAL A 70 -6.23 2.68 -11.06
C VAL A 70 -7.00 3.92 -10.62
N PRO A 71 -7.20 4.87 -11.51
CA PRO A 71 -8.00 6.04 -11.17
C PRO A 71 -9.42 5.62 -10.84
N GLY A 72 -9.99 6.28 -9.88
CA GLY A 72 -11.36 6.00 -9.52
C GLY A 72 -12.05 7.27 -9.12
N ARG A 73 -13.36 7.18 -9.01
CA ARG A 73 -14.12 8.35 -8.63
C ARG A 73 -13.84 8.65 -7.16
N LYS A 74 -13.65 9.92 -6.88
CA LYS A 74 -13.42 10.33 -5.52
C LYS A 74 -14.69 10.11 -4.70
N GLU A 75 -14.53 9.51 -3.53
CA GLU A 75 -15.66 9.27 -2.70
C GLU A 75 -16.07 10.42 -1.95
N ASP A 76 -17.28 10.62 -1.79
CA ASP A 76 -17.76 11.69 -1.10
C ASP A 76 -18.17 11.42 0.16
N LYS A 77 -18.31 10.73 0.54
CA LYS A 77 -18.81 10.59 1.72
C LYS A 77 -18.23 10.10 2.45
#